data_79e27dc7435a208546eed9b8d3caf270
#
_entry.id   79e27dc7435a208546eed9b8d3caf270
#
_cell.length_a   1.000
_cell.length_b   1.000
_cell.length_c   1.000
_cell.angle_alpha   90.00
_cell.angle_beta   90.00
_cell.angle_gamma   90.00
#
_symmetry.space_group_name_H-M   'P 1'
#
loop_
_entity.id
_entity.type
_entity.pdbx_description
1 polymer ?
#
loop_
_entity_poly.entity_id
_entity_poly.type
_entity_poly.pdbx_seq_one_letter_code
_entity_poly.pdbx_strand_id
1 'polypeptide(L)'
;MPLHKSGEDYLEAILVLQEKRGMVRSVDVARHMDVSKPSVCHAVATLKKGGFLLMDEDHFLHLTDIGREVAETTYEKHRFFTDRLIEAGVDPEAAERDACRIEHVISEETFERLKAARNLSKKAVISSDEL
;
A
#
# COMPACT_ATOMS: atom_id res chain seq x y z
N MET A 1 -17.72 -0.54 5.38
CA MET A 1 -17.19 0.72 5.92
C MET A 1 -15.85 1.04 5.24
N PRO A 2 -15.74 2.14 4.54
CA PRO A 2 -14.47 2.46 3.90
C PRO A 2 -13.42 2.76 4.95
N LEU A 3 -12.23 2.22 4.74
CA LEU A 3 -11.09 2.51 5.61
C LEU A 3 -10.61 3.93 5.38
N HIS A 4 -10.16 4.56 6.45
CA HIS A 4 -9.47 5.83 6.36
C HIS A 4 -8.05 5.63 5.85
N LYS A 5 -7.44 6.70 5.37
CA LYS A 5 -6.07 6.70 4.88
C LYS A 5 -5.11 6.01 5.84
N SER A 6 -5.19 6.31 7.12
CA SER A 6 -4.28 5.71 8.12
C SER A 6 -4.44 4.21 8.22
N GLY A 7 -5.67 3.69 8.13
CA GLY A 7 -5.93 2.25 8.15
C GLY A 7 -5.28 1.55 6.96
N GLU A 8 -5.41 2.13 5.78
CA GLU A 8 -4.78 1.59 4.57
C GLU A 8 -3.26 1.61 4.69
N ASP A 9 -2.69 2.69 5.23
CA ASP A 9 -1.25 2.80 5.44
C ASP A 9 -0.72 1.74 6.41
N TYR A 10 -1.44 1.46 7.50
CA TYR A 10 -1.05 0.43 8.45
C TYR A 10 -1.09 -0.96 7.83
N LEU A 11 -2.13 -1.27 7.06
CA LEU A 11 -2.24 -2.57 6.39
C LEU A 11 -1.14 -2.75 5.35
N GLU A 12 -0.84 -1.72 4.58
CA GLU A 12 0.26 -1.74 3.62
C GLU A 12 1.60 -1.96 4.32
N ALA A 13 1.85 -1.27 5.43
CA ALA A 13 3.09 -1.43 6.20
C ALA A 13 3.24 -2.86 6.70
N ILE A 14 2.17 -3.47 7.19
CA ILE A 14 2.19 -4.85 7.67
C ILE A 14 2.52 -5.81 6.51
N LEU A 15 1.91 -5.60 5.36
CA LEU A 15 2.19 -6.42 4.17
C LEU A 15 3.66 -6.34 3.77
N VAL A 16 4.20 -5.13 3.66
CA VAL A 16 5.59 -4.90 3.29
C VAL A 16 6.54 -5.57 4.29
N LEU A 17 6.25 -5.41 5.58
CA LEU A 17 7.08 -6.00 6.64
C LEU A 17 7.02 -7.53 6.63
N GLN A 18 5.84 -8.10 6.39
CA GLN A 18 5.71 -9.57 6.27
C GLN A 18 6.55 -10.13 5.13
N GLU A 19 6.58 -9.44 4.01
CA GLU A 19 7.38 -9.86 2.87
C GLU A 19 8.88 -9.79 3.16
N LYS A 20 9.30 -8.84 3.97
CA LYS A 20 10.73 -8.65 4.32
C LYS A 20 11.18 -9.54 5.48
N ARG A 21 10.34 -9.75 6.47
CA ARG A 21 10.73 -10.34 7.76
C ARG A 21 9.96 -11.62 8.11
N GLY A 22 8.85 -11.87 7.47
CA GLY A 22 7.97 -13.00 7.76
C GLY A 22 7.02 -12.73 8.93
N MET A 23 7.54 -12.47 10.12
CA MET A 23 6.75 -12.26 11.34
C MET A 23 6.78 -10.79 11.72
N VAL A 24 5.61 -10.21 12.02
CA VAL A 24 5.46 -8.78 12.28
C VAL A 24 4.72 -8.54 13.60
N ARG A 25 5.30 -7.72 14.46
CA ARG A 25 4.67 -7.25 15.69
C ARG A 25 4.41 -5.75 15.62
N SER A 26 3.59 -5.24 16.53
CA SER A 26 3.26 -3.81 16.58
C SER A 26 4.50 -2.92 16.66
N VAL A 27 5.54 -3.36 17.39
CA VAL A 27 6.78 -2.58 17.51
C VAL A 27 7.48 -2.44 16.15
N ASP A 28 7.39 -3.44 15.30
CA ASP A 28 7.98 -3.39 13.96
C ASP A 28 7.26 -2.36 13.09
N VAL A 29 5.94 -2.31 13.21
CA VAL A 29 5.11 -1.34 12.48
C VAL A 29 5.41 0.08 12.96
N ALA A 30 5.51 0.28 14.27
CA ALA A 30 5.83 1.59 14.86
C ALA A 30 7.17 2.10 14.33
N ARG A 31 8.16 1.25 14.29
CA ARG A 31 9.50 1.58 13.80
C ARG A 31 9.49 1.89 12.31
N HIS A 32 8.82 1.06 11.53
CA HIS A 32 8.74 1.22 10.07
C HIS A 32 8.04 2.53 9.67
N MET A 33 6.96 2.88 10.35
CA MET A 33 6.16 4.05 10.03
C MET A 33 6.60 5.32 10.77
N ASP A 34 7.54 5.18 11.70
CA ASP A 34 8.01 6.28 12.55
C ASP A 34 6.85 6.94 13.29
N VAL A 35 6.05 6.12 13.94
CA VAL A 35 4.91 6.57 14.75
C VAL A 35 5.03 6.00 16.17
N SER A 36 4.27 6.55 17.10
CA SER A 36 4.31 6.10 18.49
C SER A 36 3.68 4.72 18.65
N LYS A 37 4.16 3.98 19.66
CA LYS A 37 3.60 2.67 19.98
C LYS A 37 2.11 2.73 20.33
N PRO A 38 1.65 3.71 21.15
CA PRO A 38 0.22 3.85 21.42
C PRO A 38 -0.62 4.06 20.15
N SER A 39 -0.11 4.82 19.18
CA SER A 39 -0.80 5.03 17.90
C SER A 39 -0.99 3.72 17.16
N VAL A 40 0.06 2.88 17.11
CA VAL A 40 -0.01 1.57 16.46
C VAL A 40 -1.00 0.66 17.20
N CYS A 41 -0.93 0.63 18.54
CA CYS A 41 -1.84 -0.21 19.33
C CYS A 41 -3.30 0.17 19.10
N HIS A 42 -3.59 1.47 19.01
CA HIS A 42 -4.93 1.96 18.71
C HIS A 42 -5.38 1.53 17.30
N ALA A 43 -4.51 1.72 16.31
CA ALA A 43 -4.80 1.34 14.93
C ALA A 43 -5.03 -0.18 14.79
N VAL A 44 -4.17 -0.98 15.43
CA VAL A 44 -4.30 -2.44 15.42
C VAL A 44 -5.63 -2.87 16.04
N ALA A 45 -6.03 -2.28 17.17
CA ALA A 45 -7.31 -2.59 17.81
C ALA A 45 -8.47 -2.27 16.88
N THR A 46 -8.43 -1.12 16.21
CA THR A 46 -9.47 -0.71 15.26
C THR A 46 -9.53 -1.65 14.06
N LEU A 47 -8.40 -2.02 13.51
CA LEU A 47 -8.33 -2.92 12.34
C LEU A 47 -8.74 -4.34 12.69
N LYS A 48 -8.43 -4.82 13.88
CA LYS A 48 -8.91 -6.12 14.37
C LYS A 48 -10.43 -6.11 14.48
N LYS A 49 -10.99 -5.07 15.06
CA LYS A 49 -12.42 -4.91 15.22
C LYS A 49 -13.14 -4.87 13.87
N GLY A 50 -12.50 -4.28 12.87
CA GLY A 50 -13.04 -4.20 11.52
C GLY A 50 -12.88 -5.47 10.69
N GLY A 51 -12.17 -6.47 11.21
CA GLY A 51 -11.97 -7.72 10.48
C GLY A 51 -10.81 -7.72 9.49
N PHE A 52 -9.90 -6.74 9.58
CA PHE A 52 -8.76 -6.62 8.65
C PHE A 52 -7.49 -7.27 9.19
N LEU A 53 -7.38 -7.43 10.50
CA LEU A 53 -6.21 -8.02 11.17
C LEU A 53 -6.62 -9.04 12.21
N LEU A 54 -5.72 -9.99 12.44
CA LEU A 54 -5.75 -10.91 13.59
C LEU A 54 -4.41 -10.77 14.31
N MET A 55 -4.43 -11.05 15.61
CA MET A 55 -3.22 -11.11 16.42
C MET A 55 -3.18 -12.48 17.10
N ASP A 56 -2.07 -13.21 16.95
CA ASP A 56 -1.94 -14.52 17.57
C ASP A 56 -1.50 -14.42 19.03
N GLU A 57 -1.33 -15.58 19.69
CA GLU A 57 -0.96 -15.66 21.09
C GLU A 57 0.42 -15.04 21.37
N ASP A 58 1.30 -15.04 20.38
CA ASP A 58 2.65 -14.48 20.49
C ASP A 58 2.71 -13.02 20.07
N HIS A 59 1.55 -12.40 19.86
CA HIS A 59 1.39 -10.99 19.45
C HIS A 59 1.89 -10.67 18.04
N PHE A 60 1.98 -11.68 17.18
CA PHE A 60 2.26 -11.45 15.77
C PHE A 60 0.98 -11.06 15.03
N LEU A 61 1.12 -10.11 14.13
CA LEU A 61 0.00 -9.58 13.34
C LEU A 61 -0.17 -10.39 12.05
N HIS A 62 -1.41 -10.70 11.72
CA HIS A 62 -1.75 -11.43 10.50
C HIS A 62 -2.84 -10.69 9.75
N LEU A 63 -2.65 -10.50 8.45
CA LEU A 63 -3.68 -9.92 7.59
C LEU A 63 -4.75 -10.98 7.35
N THR A 64 -6.02 -10.58 7.50
CA THR A 64 -7.13 -11.43 7.03
C THR A 64 -7.18 -11.34 5.49
N ASP A 65 -8.01 -12.16 4.85
CA ASP A 65 -8.16 -12.08 3.39
C ASP A 65 -8.59 -10.68 2.95
N ILE A 66 -9.52 -10.05 3.68
CA ILE A 66 -9.97 -8.69 3.39
C ILE A 66 -8.84 -7.69 3.64
N GLY A 67 -8.10 -7.85 4.74
CA GLY A 67 -6.97 -6.98 5.05
C GLY A 67 -5.87 -7.07 4.02
N ARG A 68 -5.58 -8.27 3.55
CA ARG A 68 -4.58 -8.48 2.50
C ARG A 68 -5.01 -7.83 1.18
N GLU A 69 -6.26 -7.96 0.82
CA GLU A 69 -6.78 -7.34 -0.40
C GLU A 69 -6.61 -5.83 -0.36
N VAL A 70 -6.96 -5.20 0.77
CA VAL A 70 -6.78 -3.75 0.94
C VAL A 70 -5.30 -3.39 0.88
N ALA A 71 -4.44 -4.14 1.57
CA ALA A 71 -3.01 -3.87 1.60
C ALA A 71 -2.38 -3.98 0.21
N GLU A 72 -2.72 -5.03 -0.52
CA GLU A 72 -2.19 -5.25 -1.88
C GLU A 72 -2.65 -4.17 -2.85
N THR A 73 -3.91 -3.77 -2.78
CA THR A 73 -4.45 -2.70 -3.64
C THR A 73 -3.76 -1.37 -3.34
N THR A 74 -3.59 -1.06 -2.06
CA THR A 74 -2.91 0.19 -1.65
C THR A 74 -1.46 0.18 -2.12
N TYR A 75 -0.76 -0.93 -1.95
CA TYR A 75 0.62 -1.08 -2.39
C TYR A 75 0.76 -0.98 -3.92
N GLU A 76 -0.15 -1.58 -4.65
CA GLU A 76 -0.17 -1.51 -6.12
C GLU A 76 -0.33 -0.07 -6.59
N LYS A 77 -1.25 0.69 -5.98
CA LYS A 77 -1.45 2.10 -6.29
C LYS A 77 -0.19 2.91 -5.99
N HIS A 78 0.41 2.66 -4.83
CA HIS A 78 1.62 3.36 -4.42
C HIS A 78 2.74 3.18 -5.45
N ARG A 79 3.01 1.94 -5.85
CA ARG A 79 4.04 1.64 -6.83
C ARG A 79 3.73 2.24 -8.19
N PHE A 80 2.50 2.12 -8.63
CA PHE A 80 2.08 2.66 -9.92
C PHE A 80 2.35 4.16 -10.00
N PHE A 81 1.88 4.92 -9.01
CA PHE A 81 2.04 6.37 -9.04
C PHE A 81 3.49 6.80 -8.79
N THR A 82 4.21 6.11 -7.92
CA THR A 82 5.63 6.39 -7.72
C THR A 82 6.39 6.26 -9.05
N ASP A 83 6.19 5.15 -9.75
CA ASP A 83 6.87 4.89 -11.02
C ASP A 83 6.46 5.90 -12.11
N ARG A 84 5.17 6.25 -12.18
CA ARG A 84 4.69 7.24 -13.14
C ARG A 84 5.32 8.61 -12.92
N LEU A 85 5.43 9.02 -11.66
CA LEU A 85 6.00 10.32 -11.33
C LEU A 85 7.51 10.36 -11.61
N ILE A 86 8.22 9.29 -11.29
CA ILE A 86 9.65 9.19 -11.61
C ILE A 86 9.87 9.24 -13.12
N GLU A 87 9.07 8.54 -13.90
CA GLU A 87 9.15 8.59 -15.36
C GLU A 87 8.90 9.98 -15.92
N ALA A 88 8.06 10.76 -15.24
CA ALA A 88 7.80 12.15 -15.62
C ALA A 88 8.91 13.13 -15.22
N GLY A 89 9.93 12.63 -14.52
CA GLY A 89 11.07 13.44 -14.10
C GLY A 89 10.99 13.95 -12.67
N VAL A 90 10.02 13.48 -11.90
CA VAL A 90 9.90 13.87 -10.48
C VAL A 90 10.98 13.18 -9.67
N ASP A 91 11.60 13.91 -8.74
CA ASP A 91 12.58 13.36 -7.81
C ASP A 91 11.99 12.16 -7.07
N PRO A 92 12.75 11.06 -6.91
CA PRO A 92 12.22 9.84 -6.26
C PRO A 92 11.60 10.06 -4.89
N GLU A 93 12.19 10.89 -4.03
CA GLU A 93 11.60 11.16 -2.71
C GLU A 93 10.28 11.91 -2.80
N ALA A 94 10.21 12.91 -3.69
CA ALA A 94 8.98 13.65 -3.93
C ALA A 94 7.92 12.75 -4.56
N ALA A 95 8.32 11.90 -5.50
CA ALA A 95 7.42 10.95 -6.16
C ALA A 95 6.77 10.01 -5.14
N GLU A 96 7.56 9.48 -4.21
CA GLU A 96 7.07 8.58 -3.19
C GLU A 96 6.08 9.26 -2.24
N ARG A 97 6.40 10.50 -1.81
CA ARG A 97 5.50 11.27 -0.96
C ARG A 97 4.17 11.58 -1.64
N ASP A 98 4.23 12.01 -2.90
CA ASP A 98 3.03 12.36 -3.65
C ASP A 98 2.20 11.12 -3.98
N ALA A 99 2.84 10.02 -4.34
CA ALA A 99 2.16 8.76 -4.59
C ALA A 99 1.38 8.29 -3.35
N CYS A 100 1.99 8.44 -2.16
CA CYS A 100 1.34 8.08 -0.91
C CYS A 100 0.06 8.88 -0.66
N ARG A 101 -0.01 10.12 -1.14
CA ARG A 101 -1.22 10.94 -1.05
C ARG A 101 -2.24 10.57 -2.11
N ILE A 102 -1.79 10.40 -3.34
CA ILE A 102 -2.66 10.08 -4.48
C ILE A 102 -3.39 8.76 -4.28
N GLU A 103 -2.70 7.75 -3.77
CA GLU A 103 -3.25 6.40 -3.63
C GLU A 103 -4.51 6.32 -2.77
N HIS A 104 -4.69 7.27 -1.86
CA HIS A 104 -5.85 7.28 -0.96
C HIS A 104 -7.03 8.10 -1.44
N VAL A 105 -6.84 8.94 -2.45
CA VAL A 105 -7.89 9.84 -2.94
C VAL A 105 -8.43 9.48 -4.32
N ILE A 106 -7.73 8.60 -5.03
CA ILE A 106 -8.11 8.23 -6.39
C ILE A 106 -9.16 7.12 -6.36
N SER A 107 -10.15 7.20 -7.27
CA SER A 107 -11.17 6.16 -7.36
C SER A 107 -10.63 4.91 -8.04
N GLU A 108 -11.30 3.78 -7.79
CA GLU A 108 -10.97 2.51 -8.45
C GLU A 108 -11.09 2.63 -9.97
N GLU A 109 -12.15 3.29 -10.45
CA GLU A 109 -12.37 3.47 -11.88
C GLU A 109 -11.22 4.23 -12.52
N THR A 110 -10.81 5.34 -11.91
CA THR A 110 -9.70 6.15 -12.45
C THR A 110 -8.40 5.34 -12.46
N PHE A 111 -8.12 4.62 -11.38
CA PHE A 111 -6.91 3.80 -11.29
C PHE A 111 -6.89 2.71 -12.35
N GLU A 112 -8.00 1.98 -12.52
CA GLU A 112 -8.11 0.92 -13.52
C GLU A 112 -7.92 1.47 -14.94
N ARG A 113 -8.48 2.65 -15.22
CA ARG A 113 -8.32 3.31 -16.52
C ARG A 113 -6.88 3.72 -16.77
N LEU A 114 -6.21 4.25 -15.74
CA LEU A 114 -4.80 4.66 -15.87
C LEU A 114 -3.89 3.45 -16.10
N LYS A 115 -4.14 2.33 -15.41
CA LYS A 115 -3.39 1.10 -15.63
C LYS A 115 -3.59 0.57 -17.04
N ALA A 116 -4.82 0.55 -17.51
CA ALA A 116 -5.15 0.08 -18.86
C ALA A 116 -4.46 0.95 -19.92
N ALA A 117 -4.49 2.26 -19.76
CA ALA A 117 -3.84 3.19 -20.69
C ALA A 117 -2.32 2.98 -20.71
N ARG A 118 -1.72 2.73 -19.54
CA ARG A 118 -0.29 2.45 -19.43
C ARG A 118 0.08 1.16 -20.16
N ASN A 119 -0.70 0.11 -19.98
CA ASN A 119 -0.44 -1.18 -20.63
C ASN A 119 -0.55 -1.08 -22.15
N LEU A 120 -1.49 -0.30 -22.66
CA LEU A 120 -1.63 -0.05 -24.08
C LEU A 120 -0.42 0.70 -24.64
N SER A 121 0.06 1.72 -23.93
CA SER A 121 1.26 2.47 -24.32
C SER A 121 2.50 1.58 -24.38
N LYS A 122 2.68 0.70 -23.40
CA LYS A 122 3.80 -0.25 -23.39
C LYS A 122 3.73 -1.22 -24.57
N LYS A 123 2.54 -1.74 -24.89
CA LYS A 123 2.34 -2.63 -26.03
C LYS A 123 2.65 -1.93 -27.34
N ALA A 124 2.23 -0.69 -27.48
CA ALA A 124 2.48 0.10 -28.69
C ALA A 124 3.98 0.32 -28.90
N VAL A 125 4.72 0.65 -27.83
CA VAL A 125 6.18 0.84 -27.89
C VAL A 125 6.88 -0.46 -28.29
N ILE A 126 6.50 -1.59 -27.67
CA ILE A 126 7.09 -2.90 -27.97
C ILE A 126 6.83 -3.26 -29.44
N SER A 127 5.62 -3.05 -29.92
CA SER A 127 5.26 -3.32 -31.32
C SER A 127 6.08 -2.48 -32.31
N SER A 128 6.35 -1.23 -31.94
CA SER A 128 7.18 -0.34 -32.76
C SER A 128 8.62 -0.79 -32.81
N ASP A 129 9.14 -1.32 -31.72
CA ASP A 129 10.53 -1.82 -31.64
C ASP A 129 10.74 -3.11 -32.41
N GLU A 130 9.68 -3.88 -32.67
CA GLU A 130 9.74 -5.10 -33.45
C GLU A 130 9.75 -4.83 -34.97
N LEU A 131 9.44 -3.63 -35.35
CA LEU A 131 9.45 -3.23 -36.76
C LEU A 131 10.82 -2.71 -37.19
#